data_d54b8d8c407e57ca95d19c5c8e188b18
#
_entry.id   d54b8d8c407e57ca95d19c5c8e188b18
#
_cell.length_a   1.000
_cell.length_b   1.000
_cell.length_c   1.000
_cell.angle_alpha   90.00
_cell.angle_beta   90.00
_cell.angle_gamma   90.00
#
_symmetry.space_group_name_H-M   'P 1'
#
loop_
_entity.id
_entity.type
_entity.pdbx_description
1 polymer ?
#
loop_
_entity_poly.entity_id
_entity_poly.type
_entity_poly.pdbx_seq_one_letter_code
_entity_poly.pdbx_strand_id
1 'polypeptide(L)'
;PLAIYPPFIIGEYPGNWGFEENEIPVSTKDISHKIKEFPLFLSGRVKPGDFTLKVVAKDSNKDVFWEEELKLTSENKTFKRRILINQKPDENLTMAIDVTITQENESDSKVIELRIRKPGLSYFISNVDEALDQMRYVVTDEEYKRVKKAKRKERDKLFYQFWKNRDPSPGTVANELMDQYYYRVSYTNEHFAAFDPGWKTDMGMIYILFGPPDDTQRSFSNSSRYTYETWYYYTINRNFSFYDENGFGDYKLTTPYYRGVGW
;
A
#
# COMPACT_ATOMS: atom_id res chain seq x y z
N PRO A 1 -0.72 7.44 34.10
CA PRO A 1 -0.80 8.20 32.85
C PRO A 1 -1.86 7.59 31.94
N LEU A 2 -2.58 8.45 31.23
CA LEU A 2 -3.54 8.10 30.20
C LEU A 2 -2.81 7.40 29.04
N ALA A 3 -3.38 6.34 28.49
CA ALA A 3 -2.77 5.65 27.34
C ALA A 3 -3.79 4.81 26.56
N ILE A 4 -3.71 4.85 25.23
CA ILE A 4 -4.35 3.90 24.32
C ILE A 4 -3.34 2.81 23.97
N TYR A 5 -3.72 1.55 24.16
CA TYR A 5 -2.96 0.43 23.63
C TYR A 5 -3.21 0.28 22.13
N PRO A 6 -2.29 -0.34 21.37
CA PRO A 6 -2.50 -0.52 19.95
C PRO A 6 -3.88 -1.12 19.67
N PRO A 7 -4.75 -0.44 18.91
CA PRO A 7 -6.05 -0.97 18.56
C PRO A 7 -5.90 -2.14 17.58
N PHE A 8 -6.88 -3.01 17.52
CA PHE A 8 -6.91 -4.12 16.58
C PHE A 8 -8.30 -4.34 16.02
N ILE A 9 -8.36 -4.93 14.85
CA ILE A 9 -9.58 -5.39 14.20
C ILE A 9 -9.58 -6.92 14.14
N ILE A 10 -10.77 -7.52 14.10
CA ILE A 10 -10.93 -8.93 13.79
C ILE A 10 -11.15 -9.02 12.28
N GLY A 11 -10.21 -9.65 11.56
CA GLY A 11 -10.37 -9.95 10.15
C GLY A 11 -11.27 -11.17 9.97
N GLU A 12 -12.09 -11.18 8.91
CA GLU A 12 -12.66 -12.43 8.43
C GLU A 12 -11.52 -13.32 7.92
N TYR A 13 -11.30 -14.43 8.59
CA TYR A 13 -10.55 -15.54 8.00
C TYR A 13 -11.50 -16.28 7.05
N PRO A 14 -11.09 -16.64 5.83
CA PRO A 14 -11.86 -17.51 4.97
C PRO A 14 -11.79 -18.94 5.50
N GLY A 15 -12.66 -19.24 6.42
CA GLY A 15 -12.80 -20.56 7.05
C GLY A 15 -13.85 -20.43 8.14
N ASN A 16 -14.81 -21.37 8.20
CA ASN A 16 -15.84 -21.49 9.21
C ASN A 16 -15.25 -21.62 10.63
N TRP A 17 -14.77 -20.54 11.17
CA TRP A 17 -14.47 -20.42 12.58
C TRP A 17 -15.60 -19.58 13.17
N GLY A 18 -16.63 -20.26 13.68
CA GLY A 18 -17.65 -19.65 14.51
C GLY A 18 -17.01 -19.20 15.82
N PHE A 19 -16.68 -17.93 15.90
CA PHE A 19 -16.23 -17.31 17.13
C PHE A 19 -17.44 -16.73 17.85
N GLU A 20 -18.04 -17.48 18.77
CA GLU A 20 -18.98 -16.92 19.73
C GLU A 20 -18.43 -16.77 21.15
N GLU A 21 -17.34 -17.43 21.55
CA GLU A 21 -16.82 -17.35 22.93
C GLU A 21 -15.30 -17.20 23.11
N ASN A 22 -14.48 -17.33 22.05
CA ASN A 22 -13.03 -17.17 22.13
C ASN A 22 -12.50 -16.42 20.90
N GLU A 23 -12.97 -15.21 20.65
CA GLU A 23 -12.44 -14.34 19.60
C GLU A 23 -11.00 -14.00 19.89
N ILE A 24 -10.07 -14.63 19.16
CA ILE A 24 -8.66 -14.24 19.20
C ILE A 24 -8.51 -13.03 18.28
N PRO A 25 -8.13 -11.87 18.86
CA PRO A 25 -7.89 -10.69 18.04
C PRO A 25 -6.73 -10.95 17.10
N VAL A 26 -7.03 -10.97 15.81
CA VAL A 26 -5.99 -11.01 14.77
C VAL A 26 -5.67 -9.58 14.39
N SER A 27 -4.43 -9.16 14.63
CA SER A 27 -3.94 -7.88 14.14
C SER A 27 -3.82 -7.94 12.63
N THR A 28 -4.93 -7.71 11.92
CA THR A 28 -4.92 -7.57 10.48
C THR A 28 -5.04 -6.10 10.10
N LYS A 29 -4.29 -5.70 9.07
CA LYS A 29 -4.41 -4.40 8.43
C LYS A 29 -5.28 -4.45 7.18
N ASP A 30 -5.83 -5.62 6.85
CA ASP A 30 -6.59 -5.86 5.63
C ASP A 30 -8.05 -6.18 5.93
N ILE A 31 -8.95 -5.48 5.25
CA ILE A 31 -10.40 -5.66 5.34
C ILE A 31 -10.94 -5.99 3.96
N SER A 32 -11.83 -6.99 3.86
CA SER A 32 -12.54 -7.28 2.62
C SER A 32 -13.46 -6.12 2.22
N HIS A 33 -13.45 -5.75 0.93
CA HIS A 33 -14.36 -4.73 0.40
C HIS A 33 -15.85 -5.10 0.54
N LYS A 34 -16.16 -6.37 0.76
CA LYS A 34 -17.54 -6.87 0.94
C LYS A 34 -18.09 -6.60 2.34
N ILE A 35 -17.23 -6.33 3.31
CA ILE A 35 -17.63 -6.04 4.68
C ILE A 35 -18.19 -4.63 4.72
N LYS A 36 -19.43 -4.48 5.21
CA LYS A 36 -20.07 -3.17 5.38
C LYS A 36 -19.72 -2.53 6.71
N GLU A 37 -19.51 -3.36 7.73
CA GLU A 37 -19.18 -2.95 9.10
C GLU A 37 -18.14 -3.90 9.65
N PHE A 38 -17.18 -3.39 10.40
CA PHE A 38 -16.18 -4.21 11.06
C PHE A 38 -15.95 -3.75 12.50
N PRO A 39 -15.69 -4.68 13.43
CA PRO A 39 -15.43 -4.34 14.81
C PRO A 39 -13.99 -3.85 15.02
N LEU A 40 -13.87 -2.69 15.65
CA LEU A 40 -12.63 -2.16 16.20
C LEU A 40 -12.61 -2.41 17.71
N PHE A 41 -11.55 -3.06 18.18
CA PHE A 41 -11.32 -3.33 19.60
C PHE A 41 -10.33 -2.32 20.16
N LEU A 42 -10.77 -1.60 21.16
CA LEU A 42 -10.02 -0.55 21.83
C LEU A 42 -9.79 -0.92 23.28
N SER A 43 -8.61 -0.68 23.77
CA SER A 43 -8.27 -0.82 25.18
C SER A 43 -7.22 0.20 25.60
N GLY A 44 -7.14 0.49 26.87
CA GLY A 44 -6.17 1.45 27.36
C GLY A 44 -6.21 1.65 28.86
N ARG A 45 -5.41 2.61 29.31
CA ARG A 45 -5.36 3.07 30.69
C ARG A 45 -6.05 4.40 30.85
N VAL A 46 -6.86 4.51 31.91
CA VAL A 46 -7.56 5.74 32.32
C VAL A 46 -7.43 5.89 33.83
N LYS A 47 -7.72 7.06 34.35
CA LYS A 47 -8.01 7.24 35.79
C LYS A 47 -9.47 6.84 36.07
N PRO A 48 -9.83 6.39 37.27
CA PRO A 48 -11.24 6.27 37.65
C PRO A 48 -11.99 7.57 37.41
N GLY A 49 -13.18 7.51 36.83
CA GLY A 49 -14.00 8.66 36.47
C GLY A 49 -14.35 8.71 34.98
N ASP A 50 -14.86 9.84 34.56
CA ASP A 50 -15.33 10.08 33.21
C ASP A 50 -14.18 10.35 32.24
N PHE A 51 -14.31 9.86 31.02
CA PHE A 51 -13.41 10.11 29.91
C PHE A 51 -14.15 10.11 28.57
N THR A 52 -13.59 10.75 27.57
CA THR A 52 -14.14 10.79 26.22
C THR A 52 -13.27 9.94 25.30
N LEU A 53 -13.90 9.09 24.50
CA LEU A 53 -13.30 8.29 23.45
C LEU A 53 -13.85 8.77 22.11
N LYS A 54 -12.99 9.32 21.26
CA LYS A 54 -13.34 9.78 19.91
C LYS A 54 -12.66 8.90 18.89
N VAL A 55 -13.44 8.41 17.91
CA VAL A 55 -12.96 7.59 16.81
C VAL A 55 -13.40 8.22 15.50
N VAL A 56 -12.46 8.44 14.59
CA VAL A 56 -12.68 9.10 13.30
C VAL A 56 -12.10 8.23 12.19
N ALA A 57 -12.93 7.83 11.24
CA ALA A 57 -12.47 7.11 10.05
C ALA A 57 -12.35 8.07 8.86
N LYS A 58 -11.19 8.04 8.21
CA LYS A 58 -10.82 8.88 7.08
C LYS A 58 -10.49 8.02 5.87
N ASP A 59 -10.84 8.50 4.71
CA ASP A 59 -10.48 7.86 3.45
C ASP A 59 -9.03 8.19 3.00
N SER A 60 -8.62 7.67 1.85
CA SER A 60 -7.30 7.92 1.26
C SER A 60 -7.00 9.39 0.98
N ASN A 61 -8.03 10.23 0.83
CA ASN A 61 -7.93 11.68 0.66
C ASN A 61 -7.92 12.44 1.99
N LYS A 62 -7.96 11.71 3.13
CA LYS A 62 -8.10 12.25 4.49
C LYS A 62 -9.48 12.87 4.79
N ASP A 63 -10.47 12.64 3.94
CA ASP A 63 -11.85 13.08 4.18
C ASP A 63 -12.51 12.18 5.21
N VAL A 64 -13.14 12.79 6.23
CA VAL A 64 -13.88 12.08 7.26
C VAL A 64 -15.16 11.52 6.66
N PHE A 65 -15.37 10.23 6.79
CA PHE A 65 -16.60 9.57 6.34
C PHE A 65 -17.38 8.88 7.45
N TRP A 66 -16.77 8.71 8.63
CA TRP A 66 -17.42 8.15 9.80
C TRP A 66 -16.76 8.72 11.07
N GLU A 67 -17.54 9.02 12.07
CA GLU A 67 -17.09 9.56 13.35
C GLU A 67 -18.02 9.12 14.46
N GLU A 68 -17.47 8.75 15.60
CA GLU A 68 -18.20 8.47 16.84
C GLU A 68 -17.45 9.04 18.05
N GLU A 69 -18.19 9.68 18.93
CA GLU A 69 -17.68 10.21 20.20
C GLU A 69 -18.49 9.63 21.35
N LEU A 70 -17.80 8.95 22.26
CA LEU A 70 -18.39 8.26 23.40
C LEU A 70 -17.90 8.91 24.71
N LYS A 71 -18.84 9.29 25.56
CA LYS A 71 -18.55 9.66 26.95
C LYS A 71 -18.73 8.42 27.80
N LEU A 72 -17.67 8.00 28.44
CA LEU A 72 -17.58 6.74 29.19
C LEU A 72 -17.09 7.00 30.60
N THR A 73 -17.52 6.16 31.53
CA THR A 73 -17.04 6.16 32.91
C THR A 73 -16.31 4.86 33.18
N SER A 74 -15.17 4.92 33.82
CA SER A 74 -14.44 3.76 34.28
C SER A 74 -14.27 3.78 35.80
N GLU A 75 -14.62 2.69 36.45
CA GLU A 75 -14.31 2.46 37.87
C GLU A 75 -12.89 1.91 38.08
N ASN A 76 -12.33 1.34 37.02
CA ASN A 76 -11.00 0.74 36.99
C ASN A 76 -9.97 1.65 36.33
N LYS A 77 -8.68 1.30 36.46
CA LYS A 77 -7.59 1.99 35.79
C LYS A 77 -7.44 1.62 34.28
N THR A 78 -8.38 0.87 33.74
CA THR A 78 -8.35 0.39 32.34
C THR A 78 -9.75 0.41 31.76
N PHE A 79 -9.80 0.53 30.43
CA PHE A 79 -11.05 0.35 29.67
C PHE A 79 -10.86 -0.66 28.55
N LYS A 80 -11.97 -1.27 28.12
CA LYS A 80 -12.08 -2.07 26.91
C LYS A 80 -13.38 -1.69 26.20
N ARG A 81 -13.31 -1.48 24.88
CA ARG A 81 -14.48 -1.12 24.10
C ARG A 81 -14.43 -1.76 22.70
N ARG A 82 -15.58 -2.24 22.23
CA ARG A 82 -15.81 -2.65 20.86
C ARG A 82 -16.65 -1.60 20.18
N ILE A 83 -16.22 -1.11 19.02
CA ILE A 83 -16.93 -0.12 18.19
C ILE A 83 -17.10 -0.72 16.81
N LEU A 84 -18.27 -0.57 16.21
CA LEU A 84 -18.55 -0.97 14.85
C LEU A 84 -18.31 0.21 13.92
N ILE A 85 -17.41 0.07 12.99
CA ILE A 85 -17.09 1.10 12.02
C ILE A 85 -17.72 0.74 10.68
N ASN A 86 -18.51 1.66 10.13
CA ASN A 86 -19.07 1.52 8.79
C ASN A 86 -17.98 1.74 7.75
N GLN A 87 -17.82 0.79 6.84
CA GLN A 87 -16.91 0.94 5.72
C GLN A 87 -17.52 1.83 4.66
N LYS A 88 -16.75 2.79 4.13
CA LYS A 88 -17.17 3.58 2.97
C LYS A 88 -17.20 2.70 1.73
N PRO A 89 -18.33 2.63 0.99
CA PRO A 89 -18.41 1.79 -0.19
C PRO A 89 -17.45 2.26 -1.30
N ASP A 90 -16.71 1.32 -1.82
CA ASP A 90 -16.26 1.16 -3.20
C ASP A 90 -15.12 1.97 -3.82
N GLU A 91 -14.70 3.12 -3.36
CA GLU A 91 -13.69 3.90 -4.10
C GLU A 91 -12.29 3.90 -3.46
N ASN A 92 -12.20 3.59 -2.18
CA ASN A 92 -10.94 3.69 -1.44
C ASN A 92 -10.32 2.32 -1.17
N LEU A 93 -9.02 2.21 -1.38
CA LEU A 93 -8.21 1.01 -1.08
C LEU A 93 -7.54 1.09 0.28
N THR A 94 -7.53 2.27 0.89
CA THR A 94 -6.97 2.51 2.22
C THR A 94 -7.89 3.41 3.02
N MET A 95 -7.88 3.22 4.33
CA MET A 95 -8.51 4.11 5.29
C MET A 95 -7.61 4.28 6.52
N ALA A 96 -7.71 5.42 7.17
CA ALA A 96 -7.09 5.67 8.46
C ALA A 96 -8.16 5.78 9.53
N ILE A 97 -7.92 5.19 10.70
CA ILE A 97 -8.79 5.32 11.86
C ILE A 97 -7.98 6.02 12.94
N ASP A 98 -8.38 7.24 13.26
CA ASP A 98 -7.81 8.01 14.36
C ASP A 98 -8.62 7.73 15.62
N VAL A 99 -7.96 7.26 16.66
CA VAL A 99 -8.55 7.02 17.96
C VAL A 99 -7.93 7.99 18.97
N THR A 100 -8.76 8.78 19.63
CA THR A 100 -8.32 9.73 20.64
C THR A 100 -9.08 9.48 21.93
N ILE A 101 -8.36 9.44 23.02
CA ILE A 101 -8.92 9.40 24.37
C ILE A 101 -8.56 10.71 25.09
N THR A 102 -9.53 11.27 25.78
CA THR A 102 -9.35 12.50 26.55
C THR A 102 -9.94 12.34 27.94
N GLN A 103 -9.17 12.66 28.94
CA GLN A 103 -9.61 12.68 30.33
C GLN A 103 -9.02 13.90 31.04
N GLU A 104 -9.87 14.75 31.58
CA GLU A 104 -9.45 16.06 32.18
C GLU A 104 -8.63 16.87 31.14
N ASN A 105 -7.36 17.13 31.44
CA ASN A 105 -6.42 17.89 30.62
C ASN A 105 -5.39 16.97 29.90
N GLU A 106 -5.56 15.65 30.00
CA GLU A 106 -4.68 14.69 29.35
C GLU A 106 -5.36 14.11 28.10
N SER A 107 -4.60 13.87 27.03
CA SER A 107 -5.07 13.15 25.85
C SER A 107 -3.99 12.22 25.30
N ASP A 108 -4.40 11.10 24.71
CA ASP A 108 -3.53 10.21 23.92
C ASP A 108 -4.25 9.80 22.65
N SER A 109 -3.49 9.59 21.57
CA SER A 109 -4.05 9.23 20.27
C SER A 109 -3.24 8.14 19.58
N LYS A 110 -3.95 7.31 18.80
CA LYS A 110 -3.36 6.29 17.93
C LYS A 110 -4.04 6.33 16.57
N VAL A 111 -3.26 6.09 15.53
CA VAL A 111 -3.75 5.94 14.15
C VAL A 111 -3.54 4.50 13.69
N ILE A 112 -4.56 3.93 13.07
CA ILE A 112 -4.51 2.64 12.41
C ILE A 112 -4.73 2.87 10.92
N GLU A 113 -3.80 2.42 10.11
CA GLU A 113 -3.97 2.38 8.66
C GLU A 113 -4.45 0.99 8.24
N LEU A 114 -5.57 0.94 7.53
CA LEU A 114 -6.20 -0.27 7.04
C LEU A 114 -6.24 -0.27 5.52
N ARG A 115 -6.13 -1.45 4.94
CA ARG A 115 -6.24 -1.67 3.48
C ARG A 115 -7.53 -2.40 3.16
N ILE A 116 -8.21 -1.94 2.10
CA ILE A 116 -9.44 -2.56 1.62
C ILE A 116 -9.11 -3.49 0.47
N ARG A 117 -9.31 -4.77 0.69
CA ARG A 117 -9.05 -5.83 -0.28
C ARG A 117 -10.18 -5.94 -1.29
N LYS A 118 -9.89 -5.73 -2.57
CA LYS A 118 -10.81 -5.98 -3.69
C LYS A 118 -10.34 -7.22 -4.45
N PRO A 119 -11.22 -8.20 -4.76
CA PRO A 119 -10.87 -9.33 -5.62
C PRO A 119 -10.33 -8.86 -6.97
N GLY A 120 -9.28 -9.51 -7.47
CA GLY A 120 -8.66 -9.16 -8.74
C GLY A 120 -7.83 -7.87 -8.72
N LEU A 121 -7.59 -7.29 -7.54
CA LEU A 121 -6.66 -6.17 -7.36
C LEU A 121 -5.45 -6.62 -6.54
N SER A 122 -4.26 -6.24 -7.00
CA SER A 122 -3.01 -6.57 -6.33
C SER A 122 -2.94 -5.98 -4.91
N TYR A 123 -2.38 -6.76 -4.00
CA TYR A 123 -2.11 -6.35 -2.62
C TYR A 123 -1.22 -5.08 -2.53
N PHE A 124 -0.34 -4.90 -3.51
CA PHE A 124 0.63 -3.80 -3.51
C PHE A 124 0.06 -2.48 -4.00
N ILE A 125 -1.22 -2.44 -4.41
CA ILE A 125 -1.88 -1.23 -4.88
C ILE A 125 -2.65 -0.60 -3.72
N SER A 126 -2.25 0.59 -3.34
CA SER A 126 -2.94 1.43 -2.35
C SER A 126 -3.81 2.52 -2.99
N ASN A 127 -3.49 2.93 -4.22
CA ASN A 127 -4.19 3.96 -4.97
C ASN A 127 -4.22 3.59 -6.46
N VAL A 128 -5.42 3.52 -7.06
CA VAL A 128 -5.60 3.13 -8.47
C VAL A 128 -5.09 4.22 -9.43
N ASP A 129 -5.23 5.50 -9.10
CA ASP A 129 -4.73 6.59 -9.95
C ASP A 129 -3.20 6.55 -10.04
N GLU A 130 -2.51 6.28 -8.94
CA GLU A 130 -1.06 6.07 -8.93
C GLU A 130 -0.65 4.80 -9.66
N ALA A 131 -1.38 3.71 -9.42
CA ALA A 131 -1.15 2.43 -10.11
C ALA A 131 -1.27 2.58 -11.64
N LEU A 132 -2.21 3.39 -12.12
CA LEU A 132 -2.35 3.72 -13.53
C LEU A 132 -1.10 4.46 -14.10
N ASP A 133 -0.52 5.38 -13.32
CA ASP A 133 0.71 6.05 -13.73
C ASP A 133 1.90 5.10 -13.77
N GLN A 134 1.94 4.18 -12.83
CA GLN A 134 2.96 3.13 -12.76
C GLN A 134 2.88 2.13 -13.92
N MET A 135 1.70 1.94 -14.56
CA MET A 135 1.53 1.05 -15.72
C MET A 135 2.37 1.44 -16.94
N ARG A 136 2.97 2.62 -16.96
CA ARG A 136 3.76 3.14 -18.10
C ARG A 136 4.79 2.15 -18.67
N TYR A 137 5.22 1.17 -17.91
CA TYR A 137 6.21 0.18 -18.35
C TYR A 137 5.61 -1.10 -18.96
N VAL A 138 4.29 -1.29 -18.88
CA VAL A 138 3.59 -2.49 -19.42
C VAL A 138 2.54 -2.16 -20.48
N VAL A 139 2.15 -0.90 -20.60
CA VAL A 139 1.19 -0.44 -21.62
C VAL A 139 1.92 0.12 -22.83
N THR A 140 1.31 0.08 -24.00
CA THR A 140 1.80 0.83 -25.17
C THR A 140 1.59 2.33 -24.97
N ASP A 141 2.31 3.15 -25.74
CA ASP A 141 2.13 4.62 -25.68
C ASP A 141 0.70 5.05 -26.01
N GLU A 142 0.02 4.32 -26.89
CA GLU A 142 -1.36 4.58 -27.28
C GLU A 142 -2.33 4.23 -26.14
N GLU A 143 -2.17 3.06 -25.51
CA GLU A 143 -2.93 2.67 -24.33
C GLU A 143 -2.71 3.67 -23.18
N TYR A 144 -1.47 4.07 -22.92
CA TYR A 144 -1.15 5.05 -21.88
C TYR A 144 -1.82 6.40 -22.13
N LYS A 145 -1.72 6.93 -23.37
CA LYS A 145 -2.39 8.18 -23.77
C LYS A 145 -3.91 8.09 -23.63
N ARG A 146 -4.50 6.95 -23.97
CA ARG A 146 -5.94 6.70 -23.81
C ARG A 146 -6.36 6.76 -22.35
N VAL A 147 -5.63 6.06 -21.48
CA VAL A 147 -5.89 6.05 -20.04
C VAL A 147 -5.76 7.47 -19.45
N LYS A 148 -4.72 8.22 -19.81
CA LYS A 148 -4.49 9.58 -19.30
C LYS A 148 -5.59 10.58 -19.73
N LYS A 149 -6.18 10.41 -20.89
CA LYS A 149 -7.27 11.29 -21.40
C LYS A 149 -8.65 10.91 -20.87
N ALA A 150 -8.82 9.70 -20.35
CA ALA A 150 -10.10 9.20 -19.88
C ALA A 150 -10.54 9.87 -18.57
N LYS A 151 -11.85 9.99 -18.35
CA LYS A 151 -12.42 10.42 -17.07
C LYS A 151 -12.19 9.35 -16.00
N ARG A 152 -12.18 9.74 -14.72
CA ARG A 152 -11.84 8.85 -13.59
C ARG A 152 -12.52 7.47 -13.65
N LYS A 153 -13.85 7.43 -13.77
CA LYS A 153 -14.61 6.16 -13.86
C LYS A 153 -14.23 5.29 -15.07
N GLU A 154 -13.84 5.92 -16.16
CA GLU A 154 -13.39 5.22 -17.37
C GLU A 154 -11.96 4.72 -17.21
N ARG A 155 -11.09 5.49 -16.52
CA ARG A 155 -9.72 5.07 -16.20
C ARG A 155 -9.70 3.81 -15.35
N ASP A 156 -10.53 3.75 -14.30
CA ASP A 156 -10.65 2.58 -13.45
C ASP A 156 -11.09 1.35 -14.27
N LYS A 157 -12.08 1.51 -15.14
CA LYS A 157 -12.53 0.44 -16.04
C LYS A 157 -11.43 -0.04 -16.97
N LEU A 158 -10.67 0.87 -17.57
CA LEU A 158 -9.55 0.54 -18.47
C LEU A 158 -8.44 -0.19 -17.71
N PHE A 159 -8.15 0.24 -16.49
CA PHE A 159 -7.19 -0.41 -15.60
C PHE A 159 -7.56 -1.87 -15.31
N TYR A 160 -8.78 -2.10 -14.81
CA TYR A 160 -9.23 -3.46 -14.51
C TYR A 160 -9.31 -4.34 -15.76
N GLN A 161 -9.74 -3.78 -16.89
CA GLN A 161 -9.83 -4.51 -18.15
C GLN A 161 -8.46 -4.90 -18.69
N PHE A 162 -7.45 -4.02 -18.56
CA PHE A 162 -6.07 -4.30 -18.98
C PHE A 162 -5.52 -5.53 -18.25
N TRP A 163 -5.62 -5.54 -16.92
CA TRP A 163 -5.12 -6.64 -16.12
C TRP A 163 -5.95 -7.92 -16.27
N LYS A 164 -7.27 -7.81 -16.35
CA LYS A 164 -8.16 -8.96 -16.60
C LYS A 164 -7.85 -9.65 -17.91
N ASN A 165 -7.52 -8.91 -18.95
CA ASN A 165 -7.18 -9.49 -20.26
C ASN A 165 -5.81 -10.20 -20.27
N ARG A 166 -4.98 -9.94 -19.27
CA ARG A 166 -3.62 -10.50 -19.12
C ARG A 166 -3.51 -11.43 -17.91
N ASP A 167 -4.62 -11.77 -17.32
CA ASP A 167 -4.68 -12.68 -16.18
C ASP A 167 -4.31 -14.11 -16.62
N PRO A 168 -3.23 -14.70 -16.09
CA PRO A 168 -2.83 -16.06 -16.46
C PRO A 168 -3.75 -17.13 -15.88
N SER A 169 -4.54 -16.81 -14.86
CA SER A 169 -5.48 -17.73 -14.18
C SER A 169 -6.86 -17.09 -13.95
N PRO A 170 -7.65 -16.83 -15.02
CA PRO A 170 -8.89 -16.06 -14.95
C PRO A 170 -9.99 -16.63 -14.03
N GLY A 171 -9.81 -17.84 -13.53
CA GLY A 171 -10.75 -18.50 -12.60
C GLY A 171 -10.43 -18.26 -11.11
N THR A 172 -9.34 -17.60 -10.79
CA THR A 172 -8.88 -17.34 -9.42
C THR A 172 -9.25 -15.92 -8.95
N VAL A 173 -9.07 -15.66 -7.66
CA VAL A 173 -9.27 -14.32 -7.09
C VAL A 173 -8.08 -13.40 -7.32
N ALA A 174 -6.89 -13.99 -7.47
CA ALA A 174 -5.64 -13.27 -7.70
C ALA A 174 -5.34 -13.17 -9.19
N ASN A 175 -4.65 -12.12 -9.60
CA ASN A 175 -4.03 -11.99 -10.90
C ASN A 175 -2.52 -11.95 -10.67
N GLU A 176 -1.85 -13.08 -10.91
CA GLU A 176 -0.45 -13.27 -10.55
C GLU A 176 0.49 -12.33 -11.33
N LEU A 177 0.13 -12.00 -12.57
CA LEU A 177 0.89 -11.05 -13.38
C LEU A 177 0.81 -9.63 -12.81
N MET A 178 -0.39 -9.20 -12.40
CA MET A 178 -0.60 -7.92 -11.75
C MET A 178 0.14 -7.88 -10.40
N ASP A 179 0.05 -8.93 -9.61
CA ASP A 179 0.71 -9.03 -8.31
C ASP A 179 2.23 -8.96 -8.46
N GLN A 180 2.81 -9.69 -9.41
CA GLN A 180 4.23 -9.63 -9.70
C GLN A 180 4.69 -8.23 -10.13
N TYR A 181 3.90 -7.59 -10.98
CA TYR A 181 4.22 -6.25 -11.45
C TYR A 181 4.23 -5.22 -10.31
N TYR A 182 3.17 -5.15 -9.52
CA TYR A 182 3.06 -4.18 -8.44
C TYR A 182 3.93 -4.54 -7.23
N TYR A 183 4.27 -5.80 -7.04
CA TYR A 183 5.34 -6.18 -6.12
C TYR A 183 6.66 -5.53 -6.52
N ARG A 184 7.04 -5.61 -7.81
CA ARG A 184 8.27 -4.96 -8.30
C ARG A 184 8.22 -3.44 -8.16
N VAL A 185 7.07 -2.81 -8.43
CA VAL A 185 6.86 -1.38 -8.21
C VAL A 185 7.06 -1.02 -6.73
N SER A 186 6.46 -1.78 -5.82
CA SER A 186 6.61 -1.58 -4.37
C SER A 186 8.07 -1.73 -3.94
N TYR A 187 8.73 -2.77 -4.41
CA TYR A 187 10.15 -3.00 -4.13
C TYR A 187 11.03 -1.84 -4.59
N THR A 188 10.78 -1.31 -5.78
CA THR A 188 11.57 -0.18 -6.30
C THR A 188 11.37 1.09 -5.48
N ASN A 189 10.15 1.35 -5.01
CA ASN A 189 9.87 2.48 -4.13
C ASN A 189 10.60 2.38 -2.78
N GLU A 190 10.76 1.17 -2.29
CA GLU A 190 11.47 0.92 -1.02
C GLU A 190 13.00 1.03 -1.16
N HIS A 191 13.55 0.57 -2.31
CA HIS A 191 15.01 0.36 -2.45
C HIS A 191 15.71 1.35 -3.37
N PHE A 192 15.00 1.97 -4.33
CA PHE A 192 15.61 2.83 -5.35
C PHE A 192 15.05 4.25 -5.36
N ALA A 193 14.26 4.62 -4.35
CA ALA A 193 13.81 6.00 -4.20
C ALA A 193 14.99 6.90 -3.80
N ALA A 194 15.14 8.02 -4.49
CA ALA A 194 16.10 9.08 -4.17
C ALA A 194 15.35 10.43 -4.12
N PHE A 195 15.51 11.29 -5.13
CA PHE A 195 14.74 12.53 -5.27
C PHE A 195 13.33 12.26 -5.83
N ASP A 196 13.21 11.21 -6.63
CA ASP A 196 11.97 10.72 -7.21
C ASP A 196 11.53 9.41 -6.56
N PRO A 197 10.22 9.05 -6.63
CA PRO A 197 9.75 7.71 -6.29
C PRO A 197 10.54 6.64 -7.04
N GLY A 198 10.89 5.56 -6.36
CA GLY A 198 11.80 4.54 -6.90
C GLY A 198 11.35 3.96 -8.25
N TRP A 199 10.03 3.82 -8.48
CA TRP A 199 9.52 3.35 -9.76
C TRP A 199 9.79 4.29 -10.95
N LYS A 200 10.14 5.58 -10.70
CA LYS A 200 10.50 6.56 -11.74
C LYS A 200 11.98 6.59 -12.05
N THR A 201 12.82 6.05 -11.20
CA THR A 201 14.28 6.02 -11.39
C THR A 201 14.67 5.04 -12.49
N ASP A 202 15.88 5.20 -13.03
CA ASP A 202 16.41 4.29 -14.05
C ASP A 202 16.59 2.86 -13.51
N MET A 203 17.08 2.72 -12.26
CA MET A 203 17.15 1.41 -11.60
C MET A 203 15.76 0.80 -11.41
N GLY A 204 14.79 1.61 -10.96
CA GLY A 204 13.40 1.17 -10.81
C GLY A 204 12.79 0.71 -12.13
N MET A 205 13.01 1.44 -13.21
CA MET A 205 12.54 1.05 -14.55
C MET A 205 13.08 -0.32 -14.95
N ILE A 206 14.39 -0.54 -14.84
CA ILE A 206 15.01 -1.81 -15.23
C ILE A 206 14.53 -2.96 -14.33
N TYR A 207 14.42 -2.73 -13.02
CA TYR A 207 13.91 -3.75 -12.10
C TYR A 207 12.45 -4.12 -12.37
N ILE A 208 11.59 -3.15 -12.65
CA ILE A 208 10.18 -3.41 -12.99
C ILE A 208 10.10 -4.24 -14.27
N LEU A 209 10.88 -3.91 -15.29
CA LEU A 209 10.86 -4.59 -16.58
C LEU A 209 11.43 -6.01 -16.49
N PHE A 210 12.59 -6.20 -15.87
CA PHE A 210 13.34 -7.45 -15.94
C PHE A 210 13.35 -8.25 -14.62
N GLY A 211 12.92 -7.65 -13.50
CA GLY A 211 13.00 -8.25 -12.17
C GLY A 211 14.37 -8.06 -11.53
N PRO A 212 14.68 -8.84 -10.48
CA PRO A 212 15.99 -8.79 -9.85
C PRO A 212 17.08 -9.23 -10.84
N PRO A 213 18.25 -8.59 -10.85
CA PRO A 213 19.39 -9.05 -11.65
C PRO A 213 19.91 -10.39 -11.11
N ASP A 214 20.49 -11.19 -12.00
CA ASP A 214 21.16 -12.45 -11.65
C ASP A 214 22.45 -12.18 -10.87
N ASP A 215 23.17 -11.06 -11.19
CA ASP A 215 24.38 -10.64 -10.52
C ASP A 215 24.54 -9.12 -10.57
N THR A 216 25.29 -8.56 -9.60
CA THR A 216 25.56 -7.11 -9.51
C THR A 216 27.03 -6.87 -9.22
N GLN A 217 27.62 -5.91 -9.93
CA GLN A 217 28.98 -5.50 -9.72
C GLN A 217 29.07 -3.99 -9.48
N ARG A 218 29.70 -3.60 -8.36
CA ARG A 218 30.01 -2.19 -8.06
C ARG A 218 31.46 -1.89 -8.34
N SER A 219 31.70 -0.73 -8.92
CA SER A 219 33.04 -0.21 -9.16
C SER A 219 33.10 1.31 -8.96
N PHE A 220 34.25 1.80 -8.56
CA PHE A 220 34.51 3.24 -8.45
C PHE A 220 35.53 3.65 -9.51
N SER A 221 35.20 4.69 -10.27
CA SER A 221 36.12 5.23 -11.27
C SER A 221 36.86 6.43 -10.71
N ASN A 222 38.19 6.29 -10.58
CA ASN A 222 39.06 7.39 -10.13
C ASN A 222 39.07 8.58 -11.11
N SER A 223 38.87 8.34 -12.40
CA SER A 223 38.87 9.36 -13.44
C SER A 223 37.64 10.24 -13.46
N SER A 224 36.47 9.63 -13.32
CA SER A 224 35.17 10.34 -13.29
C SER A 224 34.70 10.70 -11.88
N ARG A 225 35.28 10.06 -10.85
CA ARG A 225 34.82 10.14 -9.44
C ARG A 225 33.41 9.65 -9.22
N TYR A 226 32.88 8.83 -10.13
CA TYR A 226 31.54 8.24 -10.03
C TYR A 226 31.59 6.83 -9.51
N THR A 227 30.56 6.46 -8.78
CA THR A 227 30.29 5.05 -8.44
C THR A 227 29.44 4.46 -9.56
N TYR A 228 29.86 3.32 -10.05
CA TYR A 228 29.13 2.55 -11.05
C TYR A 228 28.56 1.29 -10.44
N GLU A 229 27.37 0.91 -10.88
CA GLU A 229 26.77 -0.39 -10.57
C GLU A 229 26.28 -1.02 -11.88
N THR A 230 26.71 -2.26 -12.14
CA THR A 230 26.29 -3.01 -13.33
C THR A 230 25.47 -4.20 -12.91
N TRP A 231 24.28 -4.32 -13.49
CA TRP A 231 23.33 -5.43 -13.31
C TRP A 231 23.40 -6.38 -14.50
N TYR A 232 23.55 -7.67 -14.23
CA TYR A 232 23.64 -8.73 -15.23
C TYR A 232 22.36 -9.55 -15.23
N TYR A 233 21.84 -9.82 -16.44
CA TYR A 233 20.66 -10.64 -16.71
C TYR A 233 21.07 -11.72 -17.69
N TYR A 234 21.51 -12.87 -17.19
CA TYR A 234 22.10 -13.94 -18.03
C TYR A 234 21.09 -14.59 -18.96
N THR A 235 19.85 -14.80 -18.47
CA THR A 235 18.77 -15.42 -19.26
C THR A 235 18.46 -14.67 -20.55
N ILE A 236 18.56 -13.35 -20.54
CA ILE A 236 18.29 -12.49 -21.71
C ILE A 236 19.57 -11.95 -22.36
N ASN A 237 20.73 -12.37 -21.85
CA ASN A 237 22.06 -11.94 -22.31
C ASN A 237 22.17 -10.41 -22.39
N ARG A 238 21.80 -9.73 -21.30
CA ARG A 238 21.91 -8.27 -21.20
C ARG A 238 22.56 -7.86 -19.90
N ASN A 239 23.17 -6.67 -19.93
CA ASN A 239 23.60 -5.95 -18.74
C ASN A 239 23.15 -4.50 -18.82
N PHE A 240 22.98 -3.87 -17.65
CA PHE A 240 22.65 -2.48 -17.50
C PHE A 240 23.63 -1.85 -16.51
N SER A 241 24.32 -0.82 -16.94
CA SER A 241 25.28 -0.09 -16.09
C SER A 241 24.68 1.26 -15.71
N PHE A 242 24.78 1.55 -14.44
CA PHE A 242 24.30 2.79 -13.83
C PHE A 242 25.48 3.55 -13.23
N TYR A 243 25.36 4.86 -13.10
CA TYR A 243 26.34 5.68 -12.41
C TYR A 243 25.65 6.64 -11.44
N ASP A 244 26.25 6.84 -10.29
CA ASP A 244 25.86 7.83 -9.30
C ASP A 244 26.85 9.00 -9.35
N GLU A 245 26.37 10.13 -9.89
CA GLU A 245 27.18 11.33 -10.09
C GLU A 245 27.48 12.04 -8.77
N ASN A 246 26.51 12.01 -7.85
CA ASN A 246 26.52 12.85 -6.67
C ASN A 246 26.84 12.07 -5.38
N GLY A 247 26.84 10.74 -5.41
CA GLY A 247 26.98 9.88 -4.23
C GLY A 247 25.73 9.82 -3.34
N PHE A 248 24.56 10.29 -3.84
CA PHE A 248 23.30 10.30 -3.11
C PHE A 248 22.36 9.13 -3.45
N GLY A 249 22.82 8.18 -4.26
CA GLY A 249 22.05 7.02 -4.65
C GLY A 249 21.07 7.27 -5.82
N ASP A 250 21.17 8.43 -6.49
CA ASP A 250 20.39 8.72 -7.71
C ASP A 250 21.12 8.17 -8.95
N TYR A 251 21.05 6.86 -9.09
CA TYR A 251 21.71 6.14 -10.18
C TYR A 251 21.03 6.37 -11.53
N LYS A 252 21.80 6.78 -12.54
CA LYS A 252 21.35 6.99 -13.93
C LYS A 252 21.95 5.93 -14.84
N LEU A 253 21.19 5.48 -15.86
CA LEU A 253 21.70 4.59 -16.89
C LEU A 253 22.82 5.25 -17.68
N THR A 254 23.94 4.53 -17.87
CA THR A 254 25.04 4.98 -18.74
C THR A 254 24.63 5.04 -20.19
N THR A 255 23.70 4.20 -20.62
CA THR A 255 23.09 4.17 -21.95
C THR A 255 21.59 4.15 -21.82
N PRO A 256 20.85 5.11 -22.39
CA PRO A 256 19.41 5.14 -22.32
C PRO A 256 18.79 3.84 -22.82
N TYR A 257 17.84 3.29 -22.05
CA TYR A 257 17.06 2.13 -22.46
C TYR A 257 15.75 2.59 -23.08
N TYR A 258 15.57 2.26 -24.35
CA TYR A 258 14.31 2.49 -25.05
C TYR A 258 13.56 1.16 -25.14
N ARG A 259 12.39 1.12 -24.56
CA ARG A 259 11.53 -0.06 -24.56
C ARG A 259 11.08 -0.38 -25.99
N GLY A 260 11.43 -1.56 -26.50
CA GLY A 260 10.74 -2.16 -27.64
C GLY A 260 9.32 -2.56 -27.21
N VAL A 261 8.35 -2.48 -28.13
CA VAL A 261 6.95 -2.82 -27.86
C VAL A 261 6.85 -4.29 -27.46
N GLY A 262 6.27 -4.56 -26.29
CA GLY A 262 5.85 -5.89 -25.89
C GLY A 262 6.39 -6.37 -24.54
N TRP A 263 5.47 -6.51 -23.63
CA TRP A 263 5.47 -7.49 -22.54
C TRP A 263 4.63 -8.68 -22.99
#